data_517303655c32bfbdd0be50299f93536b
#
_entry.id   517303655c32bfbdd0be50299f93536b
#
_cell.length_a   1.000
_cell.length_b   1.000
_cell.length_c   1.000
_cell.angle_alpha   90.00
_cell.angle_beta   90.00
_cell.angle_gamma   90.00
#
_symmetry.space_group_name_H-M   'P 1'
#
loop_
_entity.id
_entity.type
_entity.pdbx_description
1 polymer ?
#
loop_
_entity_poly.entity_id
_entity_poly.type
_entity_poly.pdbx_seq_one_letter_code
_entity_poly.pdbx_strand_id
1 'polypeptide(L)'
;MHADNWANKAKQEGYRTRAVYKLDEIIQKTRALKKKQNVLDLGSAPGGWSQYIKKKSPLSDVYAIDILEMDPLDGVHFFLNSIEEINEIDLIHDLKGNFGLVISDIAPNITGINAIDIENIHELNCITLDTAVKYLDSSNGSFIMKTFQNSMLKNLRKKMELSFKIVQTFKPAASKKQSGEIYLYGAYK
;
A
#
# COMPACT_ATOMS: atom_id res chain seq x y z
N MET A 1 12.39 -9.59 17.37
CA MET A 1 12.63 -8.14 17.60
C MET A 1 11.31 -7.54 18.05
N HIS A 2 11.27 -6.81 19.17
CA HIS A 2 10.04 -6.20 19.67
C HIS A 2 9.64 -5.00 18.79
N ALA A 3 8.34 -4.64 18.81
CA ALA A 3 7.80 -3.50 18.01
C ALA A 3 8.54 -2.19 18.28
N ASP A 4 8.99 -1.98 19.51
CA ASP A 4 9.77 -0.80 19.93
C ASP A 4 11.14 -0.72 19.27
N ASN A 5 11.79 -1.86 19.00
CA ASN A 5 13.08 -1.89 18.30
C ASN A 5 12.94 -1.43 16.84
N TRP A 6 11.82 -1.76 16.17
CA TRP A 6 11.56 -1.29 14.80
C TRP A 6 11.26 0.22 14.76
N ALA A 7 10.55 0.75 15.77
CA ALA A 7 10.29 2.18 15.87
C ALA A 7 11.59 2.97 16.11
N ASN A 8 12.45 2.50 17.03
CA ASN A 8 13.74 3.11 17.30
C ASN A 8 14.66 3.07 16.06
N LYS A 9 14.69 1.95 15.35
CA LYS A 9 15.42 1.81 14.10
C LYS A 9 14.94 2.81 13.04
N ALA A 10 13.62 2.94 12.87
CA ALA A 10 13.05 3.89 11.92
C ALA A 10 13.47 5.33 12.24
N LYS A 11 13.41 5.72 13.51
CA LYS A 11 13.85 7.04 13.97
C LYS A 11 15.33 7.28 13.69
N GLN A 12 16.20 6.29 13.98
CA GLN A 12 17.64 6.38 13.70
C GLN A 12 17.97 6.52 12.22
N GLU A 13 17.19 5.83 11.35
CA GLU A 13 17.36 5.87 9.89
C GLU A 13 16.62 7.04 9.22
N GLY A 14 15.96 7.91 10.01
CA GLY A 14 15.23 9.08 9.53
C GLY A 14 13.92 8.76 8.80
N TYR A 15 13.30 7.62 9.09
CA TYR A 15 12.00 7.28 8.57
C TYR A 15 10.87 7.77 9.46
N ARG A 16 9.76 8.21 8.85
CA ARG A 16 8.56 8.69 9.54
C ARG A 16 7.88 7.60 10.36
N THR A 17 7.89 6.36 9.86
CA THR A 17 7.23 5.23 10.51
C THR A 17 8.02 3.93 10.37
N ARG A 18 7.82 3.00 11.30
CA ARG A 18 8.37 1.63 11.21
C ARG A 18 7.70 0.78 10.11
N ALA A 19 6.58 1.24 9.55
CA ALA A 19 5.89 0.55 8.47
C ALA A 19 6.76 0.38 7.22
N VAL A 20 7.79 1.20 7.05
CA VAL A 20 8.78 1.09 5.97
C VAL A 20 9.43 -0.30 5.89
N TYR A 21 9.71 -0.94 7.03
CA TYR A 21 10.36 -2.26 7.03
C TYR A 21 9.44 -3.39 6.59
N LYS A 22 8.13 -3.20 6.68
CA LYS A 22 7.15 -4.13 6.12
C LYS A 22 7.18 -4.08 4.60
N LEU A 23 7.16 -2.86 4.04
CA LEU A 23 7.28 -2.64 2.60
C LEU A 23 8.64 -3.08 2.06
N ASP A 24 9.74 -2.75 2.76
CA ASP A 24 11.10 -3.15 2.39
C ASP A 24 11.21 -4.67 2.23
N GLU A 25 10.71 -5.45 3.20
CA GLU A 25 10.74 -6.92 3.15
C GLU A 25 9.96 -7.47 1.95
N ILE A 26 8.76 -6.91 1.67
CA ILE A 26 7.93 -7.35 0.54
C ILE A 26 8.61 -7.01 -0.78
N ILE A 27 9.13 -5.78 -0.94
CA ILE A 27 9.81 -5.34 -2.15
C ILE A 27 11.06 -6.17 -2.44
N GLN A 28 11.85 -6.49 -1.41
CA GLN A 28 13.03 -7.34 -1.58
C GLN A 28 12.68 -8.74 -2.10
N LYS A 29 11.57 -9.32 -1.61
CA LYS A 29 11.12 -10.66 -2.03
C LYS A 29 10.46 -10.67 -3.40
N THR A 30 9.72 -9.61 -3.75
CA THR A 30 8.92 -9.54 -4.99
C THR A 30 9.63 -8.83 -6.14
N ARG A 31 10.62 -7.98 -5.81
CA ARG A 31 11.28 -7.06 -6.76
C ARG A 31 10.30 -6.12 -7.47
N ALA A 32 9.19 -5.78 -6.81
CA ALA A 32 8.14 -4.93 -7.37
C ALA A 32 8.60 -3.49 -7.66
N LEU A 33 9.59 -2.98 -6.91
CA LEU A 33 10.12 -1.64 -7.12
C LEU A 33 11.22 -1.65 -8.19
N LYS A 34 10.97 -0.96 -9.31
CA LYS A 34 11.91 -0.78 -10.40
C LYS A 34 12.73 0.51 -10.18
N LYS A 35 13.82 0.66 -10.95
CA LYS A 35 14.70 1.84 -10.87
C LYS A 35 13.99 3.15 -11.24
N LYS A 36 12.99 3.09 -12.14
CA LYS A 36 12.14 4.21 -12.55
C LYS A 36 10.75 3.70 -12.88
N GLN A 37 9.73 4.25 -12.24
CA GLN A 37 8.32 3.97 -12.52
C GLN A 37 7.43 5.00 -11.82
N ASN A 38 6.17 5.11 -12.23
CA ASN A 38 5.15 5.81 -11.46
C ASN A 38 4.68 4.89 -10.32
N VAL A 39 4.61 5.42 -9.11
CA VAL A 39 4.14 4.72 -7.91
C VAL A 39 2.95 5.48 -7.34
N LEU A 40 1.86 4.77 -7.04
CA LEU A 40 0.68 5.29 -6.38
C LEU A 40 0.61 4.74 -4.94
N ASP A 41 0.60 5.62 -3.96
CA ASP A 41 0.52 5.30 -2.52
C ASP A 41 -0.87 5.70 -2.00
N LEU A 42 -1.72 4.70 -1.79
CA LEU A 42 -3.10 4.86 -1.33
C LEU A 42 -3.14 4.75 0.20
N GLY A 43 -3.58 5.82 0.88
CA GLY A 43 -3.55 5.93 2.33
C GLY A 43 -2.13 6.16 2.84
N SER A 44 -1.50 7.22 2.31
CA SER A 44 -0.07 7.47 2.46
C SER A 44 0.35 8.03 3.81
N ALA A 45 -0.53 8.75 4.53
CA ALA A 45 -0.17 9.43 5.76
C ALA A 45 0.35 8.48 6.84
N PRO A 46 1.41 8.83 7.54
CA PRO A 46 2.19 10.08 7.53
C PRO A 46 3.34 10.09 6.50
N GLY A 47 3.35 9.24 5.47
CA GLY A 47 4.29 9.28 4.35
C GLY A 47 5.49 8.34 4.46
N GLY A 48 5.43 7.34 5.35
CA GLY A 48 6.56 6.43 5.53
C GLY A 48 6.87 5.59 4.28
N TRP A 49 5.85 5.09 3.60
CA TRP A 49 6.03 4.29 2.39
C TRP A 49 6.47 5.13 1.19
N SER A 50 5.85 6.29 0.97
CA SER A 50 6.29 7.26 -0.04
C SER A 50 7.75 7.68 0.16
N GLN A 51 8.15 7.98 1.40
CA GLN A 51 9.54 8.30 1.77
C GLN A 51 10.49 7.15 1.43
N TYR A 52 10.12 5.91 1.75
CA TYR A 52 10.91 4.71 1.43
C TYR A 52 11.09 4.56 -0.08
N ILE A 53 10.03 4.69 -0.87
CA ILE A 53 10.06 4.57 -2.32
C ILE A 53 11.03 5.61 -2.91
N LYS A 54 10.92 6.88 -2.53
CA LYS A 54 11.81 7.95 -3.02
C LYS A 54 13.27 7.70 -2.66
N LYS A 55 13.53 7.21 -1.44
CA LYS A 55 14.89 6.88 -1.00
C LYS A 55 15.50 5.71 -1.77
N LYS A 56 14.71 4.69 -2.11
CA LYS A 56 15.17 3.48 -2.83
C LYS A 56 15.17 3.63 -4.35
N SER A 57 14.26 4.41 -4.89
CA SER A 57 14.12 4.69 -6.32
C SER A 57 13.93 6.19 -6.58
N PRO A 58 15.00 7.00 -6.47
CA PRO A 58 14.91 8.46 -6.60
C PRO A 58 14.36 8.95 -7.94
N LEU A 59 14.48 8.13 -9.00
CA LEU A 59 13.98 8.44 -10.33
C LEU A 59 12.49 8.11 -10.54
N SER A 60 11.85 7.47 -9.57
CA SER A 60 10.41 7.21 -9.61
C SER A 60 9.61 8.44 -9.22
N ASP A 61 8.49 8.65 -9.91
CA ASP A 61 7.51 9.66 -9.53
C ASP A 61 6.49 9.01 -8.57
N VAL A 62 6.27 9.66 -7.43
CA VAL A 62 5.39 9.13 -6.37
C VAL A 62 4.18 10.04 -6.22
N TYR A 63 3.01 9.46 -6.34
CA TYR A 63 1.70 10.09 -6.16
C TYR A 63 1.06 9.49 -4.93
N ALA A 64 0.78 10.31 -3.94
CA ALA A 64 0.33 9.90 -2.62
C ALA A 64 -1.02 10.52 -2.31
N ILE A 65 -1.96 9.72 -1.81
CA ILE A 65 -3.31 10.16 -1.47
C ILE A 65 -3.63 9.73 -0.05
N ASP A 66 -4.20 10.63 0.73
CA ASP A 66 -4.78 10.33 2.05
C ASP A 66 -5.85 11.35 2.41
N ILE A 67 -6.81 10.95 3.24
CA ILE A 67 -7.80 11.84 3.86
C ILE A 67 -7.22 12.63 5.05
N LEU A 68 -6.03 12.23 5.53
CA LEU A 68 -5.29 12.90 6.59
C LEU A 68 -4.16 13.73 5.99
N GLU A 69 -3.91 14.89 6.56
CA GLU A 69 -2.77 15.72 6.19
C GLU A 69 -1.44 14.99 6.38
N MET A 70 -0.50 15.28 5.51
CA MET A 70 0.84 14.73 5.54
C MET A 70 1.87 15.85 5.34
N ASP A 71 2.90 15.88 6.18
CA ASP A 71 4.03 16.80 5.95
C ASP A 71 4.63 16.58 4.56
N PRO A 72 5.05 17.63 3.84
CA PRO A 72 5.63 17.52 2.52
C PRO A 72 6.83 16.56 2.48
N LEU A 73 6.98 15.86 1.37
CA LEU A 73 8.13 15.02 1.05
C LEU A 73 8.68 15.40 -0.32
N ASP A 74 9.99 15.62 -0.41
CA ASP A 74 10.65 15.97 -1.66
C ASP A 74 10.41 14.90 -2.74
N GLY A 75 9.90 15.36 -3.89
CA GLY A 75 9.62 14.50 -5.03
C GLY A 75 8.41 13.58 -4.86
N VAL A 76 7.52 13.87 -3.92
CA VAL A 76 6.23 13.21 -3.74
C VAL A 76 5.11 14.21 -4.02
N HIS A 77 4.21 13.87 -4.93
CA HIS A 77 2.98 14.62 -5.19
C HIS A 77 1.91 14.12 -4.22
N PHE A 78 1.60 14.91 -3.20
CA PHE A 78 0.59 14.56 -2.20
C PHE A 78 -0.74 15.25 -2.48
N PHE A 79 -1.82 14.51 -2.37
CA PHE A 79 -3.20 14.96 -2.53
C PHE A 79 -4.01 14.61 -1.28
N LEU A 80 -4.54 15.62 -0.61
CA LEU A 80 -5.47 15.45 0.50
C LEU A 80 -6.86 15.16 -0.08
N ASN A 81 -7.16 13.88 -0.27
CA ASN A 81 -8.42 13.43 -0.87
C ASN A 81 -8.74 11.99 -0.50
N SER A 82 -9.98 11.56 -0.71
CA SER A 82 -10.41 10.17 -0.61
C SER A 82 -9.95 9.36 -1.84
N ILE A 83 -9.62 8.08 -1.64
CA ILE A 83 -9.34 7.15 -2.75
C ILE A 83 -10.57 6.94 -3.65
N GLU A 84 -11.78 7.16 -3.14
CA GLU A 84 -13.04 7.08 -3.89
C GLU A 84 -13.17 8.22 -4.91
N GLU A 85 -12.58 9.38 -4.60
CA GLU A 85 -12.58 10.59 -5.43
C GLU A 85 -11.29 10.73 -6.26
N ILE A 86 -10.46 9.70 -6.33
CA ILE A 86 -9.17 9.72 -7.05
C ILE A 86 -9.30 10.18 -8.52
N ASN A 87 -10.46 9.96 -9.14
CA ASN A 87 -10.70 10.37 -10.54
C ASN A 87 -10.81 11.88 -10.70
N GLU A 88 -11.02 12.62 -9.63
CA GLU A 88 -11.11 14.08 -9.61
C GLU A 88 -9.73 14.76 -9.57
N ILE A 89 -8.67 13.96 -9.38
CA ILE A 89 -7.29 14.44 -9.36
C ILE A 89 -6.71 14.29 -10.77
N ASP A 90 -6.79 15.34 -11.57
CA ASP A 90 -6.38 15.35 -12.99
C ASP A 90 -5.01 14.71 -13.21
N LEU A 91 -4.01 15.10 -12.39
CA LEU A 91 -2.64 14.59 -12.51
C LEU A 91 -2.53 13.06 -12.34
N ILE A 92 -3.37 12.46 -11.51
CA ILE A 92 -3.42 11.00 -11.35
C ILE A 92 -4.30 10.38 -12.43
N HIS A 93 -5.41 11.04 -12.77
CA HIS A 93 -6.33 10.57 -13.80
C HIS A 93 -5.64 10.40 -15.16
N ASP A 94 -4.80 11.35 -15.55
CA ASP A 94 -4.02 11.32 -16.80
C ASP A 94 -3.01 10.17 -16.85
N LEU A 95 -2.61 9.64 -15.68
CA LEU A 95 -1.69 8.51 -15.55
C LEU A 95 -2.40 7.15 -15.39
N LYS A 96 -3.71 7.10 -15.58
CA LYS A 96 -4.48 5.86 -15.49
C LYS A 96 -3.92 4.78 -16.42
N GLY A 97 -3.66 3.58 -15.85
CA GLY A 97 -3.04 2.48 -16.58
C GLY A 97 -1.52 2.59 -16.75
N ASN A 98 -0.86 3.58 -16.14
CA ASN A 98 0.57 3.84 -16.27
C ASN A 98 1.36 3.74 -14.94
N PHE A 99 0.75 3.24 -13.88
CA PHE A 99 1.45 3.00 -12.63
C PHE A 99 2.12 1.62 -12.64
N GLY A 100 3.43 1.59 -12.44
CA GLY A 100 4.18 0.33 -12.35
C GLY A 100 4.03 -0.35 -10.98
N LEU A 101 3.68 0.42 -9.94
CA LEU A 101 3.45 -0.08 -8.60
C LEU A 101 2.34 0.74 -7.92
N VAL A 102 1.38 0.05 -7.34
CA VAL A 102 0.41 0.63 -6.41
C VAL A 102 0.65 -0.01 -5.04
N ILE A 103 0.70 0.80 -4.01
CA ILE A 103 0.90 0.37 -2.62
C ILE A 103 -0.21 0.93 -1.73
N SER A 104 -0.59 0.20 -0.69
CA SER A 104 -1.59 0.66 0.29
C SER A 104 -1.35 0.09 1.67
N ASP A 105 -1.22 0.97 2.67
CA ASP A 105 -1.21 0.62 4.10
C ASP A 105 -2.48 1.10 4.82
N ILE A 106 -3.58 1.31 4.07
CA ILE A 106 -4.88 1.77 4.61
C ILE A 106 -5.44 0.73 5.59
N ALA A 107 -6.06 1.24 6.65
CA ALA A 107 -6.93 0.46 7.52
C ALA A 107 -8.13 1.33 7.91
N PRO A 108 -9.34 0.76 8.01
CA PRO A 108 -10.48 1.48 8.53
C PRO A 108 -10.31 1.73 10.03
N ASN A 109 -11.08 2.66 10.56
CA ASN A 109 -11.22 2.81 12.01
C ASN A 109 -11.86 1.55 12.60
N ILE A 110 -11.22 0.99 13.62
CA ILE A 110 -11.69 -0.21 14.30
C ILE A 110 -12.71 0.18 15.38
N THR A 111 -13.90 -0.39 15.29
CA THR A 111 -15.02 -0.12 16.24
C THR A 111 -14.93 -0.97 17.50
N GLY A 112 -14.23 -2.12 17.43
CA GLY A 112 -14.17 -3.15 18.46
C GLY A 112 -15.31 -4.18 18.34
N ILE A 113 -16.23 -4.03 17.39
CA ILE A 113 -17.29 -5.01 17.08
C ILE A 113 -16.80 -5.85 15.90
N ASN A 114 -16.40 -7.08 16.19
CA ASN A 114 -15.68 -7.94 15.23
C ASN A 114 -16.41 -8.08 13.87
N ALA A 115 -17.71 -8.27 13.85
CA ALA A 115 -18.47 -8.43 12.61
C ALA A 115 -18.42 -7.15 11.75
N ILE A 116 -18.64 -5.98 12.37
CA ILE A 116 -18.59 -4.68 11.69
C ILE A 116 -17.18 -4.40 11.17
N ASP A 117 -16.16 -4.66 11.99
CA ASP A 117 -14.77 -4.43 11.61
C ASP A 117 -14.35 -5.30 10.41
N ILE A 118 -14.80 -6.56 10.37
CA ILE A 118 -14.52 -7.46 9.23
C ILE A 118 -15.15 -6.93 7.94
N GLU A 119 -16.40 -6.47 7.98
CA GLU A 119 -17.10 -5.91 6.83
C GLU A 119 -16.44 -4.63 6.34
N ASN A 120 -16.15 -3.68 7.24
CA ASN A 120 -15.48 -2.42 6.91
C ASN A 120 -14.09 -2.65 6.28
N ILE A 121 -13.32 -3.60 6.84
CA ILE A 121 -12.01 -3.99 6.28
C ILE A 121 -12.20 -4.56 4.87
N HIS A 122 -13.20 -5.43 4.67
CA HIS A 122 -13.43 -6.07 3.37
C HIS A 122 -13.85 -5.06 2.31
N GLU A 123 -14.79 -4.17 2.64
CA GLU A 123 -15.26 -3.12 1.74
C GLU A 123 -14.10 -2.20 1.30
N LEU A 124 -13.36 -1.66 2.26
CA LEU A 124 -12.21 -0.81 1.99
C LEU A 124 -11.14 -1.52 1.14
N ASN A 125 -10.89 -2.79 1.42
CA ASN A 125 -9.95 -3.60 0.63
C ASN A 125 -10.45 -3.80 -0.82
N CYS A 126 -11.75 -3.97 -1.03
CA CYS A 126 -12.33 -4.08 -2.37
C CYS A 126 -12.19 -2.77 -3.15
N ILE A 127 -12.51 -1.63 -2.53
CA ILE A 127 -12.34 -0.30 -3.14
C ILE A 127 -10.87 -0.07 -3.51
N THR A 128 -9.94 -0.38 -2.59
CA THR A 128 -8.49 -0.24 -2.81
C THR A 128 -8.00 -1.13 -3.95
N LEU A 129 -8.46 -2.38 -4.02
CA LEU A 129 -8.10 -3.32 -5.09
C LEU A 129 -8.63 -2.84 -6.45
N ASP A 130 -9.90 -2.42 -6.54
CA ASP A 130 -10.51 -1.96 -7.77
C ASP A 130 -9.82 -0.69 -8.28
N THR A 131 -9.47 0.22 -7.38
CA THR A 131 -8.66 1.40 -7.68
C THR A 131 -7.28 0.99 -8.21
N ALA A 132 -6.58 0.09 -7.53
CA ALA A 132 -5.26 -0.38 -7.97
C ALA A 132 -5.30 -0.99 -9.37
N VAL A 133 -6.26 -1.89 -9.65
CA VAL A 133 -6.42 -2.52 -10.97
C VAL A 133 -6.69 -1.49 -12.06
N LYS A 134 -7.47 -0.44 -11.76
CA LYS A 134 -7.81 0.63 -12.71
C LYS A 134 -6.60 1.48 -13.10
N TYR A 135 -5.67 1.71 -12.17
CA TYR A 135 -4.55 2.63 -12.37
C TYR A 135 -3.24 1.92 -12.77
N LEU A 136 -3.09 0.63 -12.48
CA LEU A 136 -1.90 -0.15 -12.82
C LEU A 136 -1.71 -0.33 -14.33
N ASP A 137 -0.44 -0.36 -14.75
CA ASP A 137 -0.03 -0.88 -16.03
C ASP A 137 -0.37 -2.37 -16.11
N SER A 138 -1.35 -2.73 -16.93
CA SER A 138 -1.86 -4.09 -17.10
C SER A 138 -0.84 -5.08 -17.67
N SER A 139 0.28 -4.60 -18.21
CA SER A 139 1.32 -5.45 -18.78
C SER A 139 2.35 -5.94 -17.76
N ASN A 140 2.64 -5.15 -16.74
CA ASN A 140 3.71 -5.46 -15.78
C ASN A 140 3.62 -4.72 -14.43
N GLY A 141 2.46 -4.19 -14.11
CA GLY A 141 2.19 -3.55 -12.83
C GLY A 141 2.11 -4.53 -11.67
N SER A 142 2.38 -4.03 -10.48
CA SER A 142 2.31 -4.79 -9.23
C SER A 142 1.55 -4.02 -8.16
N PHE A 143 0.88 -4.75 -7.28
CA PHE A 143 0.08 -4.21 -6.19
C PHE A 143 0.49 -4.82 -4.85
N ILE A 144 0.64 -3.99 -3.83
CA ILE A 144 0.88 -4.39 -2.44
C ILE A 144 -0.16 -3.71 -1.56
N MET A 145 -0.94 -4.49 -0.82
CA MET A 145 -1.93 -3.94 0.09
C MET A 145 -1.90 -4.62 1.45
N LYS A 146 -2.15 -3.83 2.51
CA LYS A 146 -2.42 -4.36 3.84
C LYS A 146 -3.84 -4.93 3.90
N THR A 147 -3.98 -6.04 4.62
CA THR A 147 -5.26 -6.59 5.06
C THR A 147 -5.08 -7.32 6.39
N PHE A 148 -6.14 -7.99 6.84
CA PHE A 148 -6.12 -8.75 8.09
C PHE A 148 -6.59 -10.18 7.87
N GLN A 149 -6.06 -11.10 8.67
CA GLN A 149 -6.57 -12.47 8.74
C GLN A 149 -7.96 -12.46 9.36
N ASN A 150 -8.97 -12.69 8.52
CA ASN A 150 -10.38 -12.78 8.90
C ASN A 150 -11.14 -13.71 7.94
N SER A 151 -12.44 -13.90 8.18
CA SER A 151 -13.30 -14.78 7.37
C SER A 151 -13.41 -14.35 5.90
N MET A 152 -13.23 -13.07 5.57
CA MET A 152 -13.35 -12.51 4.22
C MET A 152 -12.06 -12.57 3.41
N LEU A 153 -10.92 -12.93 4.02
CA LEU A 153 -9.63 -12.99 3.33
C LEU A 153 -9.64 -13.89 2.08
N LYS A 154 -10.32 -15.02 2.17
CA LYS A 154 -10.43 -15.96 1.02
C LYS A 154 -11.15 -15.31 -0.17
N ASN A 155 -12.20 -14.54 0.10
CA ASN A 155 -12.96 -13.83 -0.94
C ASN A 155 -12.12 -12.72 -1.58
N LEU A 156 -11.40 -11.93 -0.77
CA LEU A 156 -10.49 -10.91 -1.26
C LEU A 156 -9.39 -11.51 -2.15
N ARG A 157 -8.77 -12.61 -1.73
CA ARG A 157 -7.76 -13.30 -2.54
C ARG A 157 -8.31 -13.79 -3.88
N LYS A 158 -9.50 -14.40 -3.88
CA LYS A 158 -10.17 -14.81 -5.12
C LYS A 158 -10.42 -13.63 -6.05
N LYS A 159 -10.86 -12.47 -5.51
CA LYS A 159 -11.05 -11.26 -6.31
C LYS A 159 -9.71 -10.78 -6.91
N MET A 160 -8.61 -10.83 -6.17
CA MET A 160 -7.28 -10.52 -6.71
C MET A 160 -6.84 -11.50 -7.82
N GLU A 161 -7.12 -12.79 -7.66
CA GLU A 161 -6.79 -13.84 -8.64
C GLU A 161 -7.53 -13.70 -9.97
N LEU A 162 -8.63 -12.93 -10.02
CA LEU A 162 -9.31 -12.57 -11.28
C LEU A 162 -8.52 -11.52 -12.09
N SER A 163 -7.71 -10.70 -11.41
CA SER A 163 -6.97 -9.60 -12.05
C SER A 163 -5.48 -9.90 -12.21
N PHE A 164 -4.87 -10.63 -11.28
CA PHE A 164 -3.42 -10.86 -11.24
C PHE A 164 -3.06 -12.32 -11.46
N LYS A 165 -2.01 -12.58 -12.24
CA LYS A 165 -1.46 -13.94 -12.43
C LYS A 165 -0.77 -14.48 -11.18
N ILE A 166 -0.16 -13.61 -10.41
CA ILE A 166 0.55 -13.94 -9.18
C ILE A 166 -0.17 -13.27 -8.02
N VAL A 167 -0.58 -14.06 -7.02
CA VAL A 167 -1.13 -13.55 -5.76
C VAL A 167 -0.42 -14.24 -4.60
N GLN A 168 0.31 -13.46 -3.80
CA GLN A 168 1.08 -13.96 -2.67
C GLN A 168 0.67 -13.25 -1.37
N THR A 169 0.83 -13.94 -0.24
CA THR A 169 0.58 -13.40 1.10
C THR A 169 1.89 -13.29 1.87
N PHE A 170 2.10 -12.14 2.50
CA PHE A 170 3.27 -11.86 3.32
C PHE A 170 2.87 -11.52 4.76
N LYS A 171 3.67 -12.01 5.71
CA LYS A 171 3.64 -11.59 7.12
C LYS A 171 5.01 -11.03 7.48
N PRO A 172 5.27 -9.73 7.22
CA PRO A 172 6.57 -9.13 7.48
C PRO A 172 7.00 -9.23 8.95
N ALA A 173 8.30 -9.38 9.18
CA ALA A 173 8.86 -9.49 10.54
C ALA A 173 8.61 -8.23 11.40
N ALA A 174 8.46 -7.06 10.77
CA ALA A 174 8.12 -5.82 11.45
C ALA A 174 6.64 -5.70 11.86
N SER A 175 5.76 -6.62 11.43
CA SER A 175 4.39 -6.73 11.93
C SER A 175 4.39 -7.26 13.36
N LYS A 176 3.47 -6.77 14.20
CA LYS A 176 3.29 -7.32 15.55
C LYS A 176 2.86 -8.79 15.46
N LYS A 177 3.49 -9.67 16.21
CA LYS A 177 3.19 -11.12 16.19
C LYS A 177 1.72 -11.43 16.48
N GLN A 178 1.11 -10.69 17.41
CA GLN A 178 -0.29 -10.86 17.84
C GLN A 178 -1.30 -10.19 16.92
N SER A 179 -0.86 -9.34 15.97
CA SER A 179 -1.74 -8.67 15.02
C SER A 179 -2.15 -9.63 13.90
N GLY A 180 -3.42 -9.65 13.53
CA GLY A 180 -3.92 -10.32 12.32
C GLY A 180 -3.45 -9.68 11.00
N GLU A 181 -2.68 -8.59 11.05
CA GLU A 181 -2.17 -7.86 9.89
C GLU A 181 -1.31 -8.75 8.98
N ILE A 182 -1.61 -8.74 7.71
CA ILE A 182 -0.87 -9.37 6.62
C ILE A 182 -0.87 -8.46 5.40
N TYR A 183 -0.05 -8.79 4.42
CA TYR A 183 0.01 -8.07 3.15
C TYR A 183 -0.26 -9.02 1.99
N LEU A 184 -1.06 -8.55 1.03
CA LEU A 184 -1.27 -9.23 -0.24
C LEU A 184 -0.43 -8.53 -1.31
N TYR A 185 0.20 -9.33 -2.15
CA TYR A 185 0.90 -8.90 -3.34
C TYR A 185 0.21 -9.49 -4.55
N GLY A 186 -0.08 -8.66 -5.56
CA GLY A 186 -0.59 -9.06 -6.86
C GLY A 186 0.34 -8.58 -7.97
N ALA A 187 0.54 -9.39 -9.02
CA ALA A 187 1.28 -8.98 -10.21
C ALA A 187 0.69 -9.58 -11.48
N TYR A 188 0.78 -8.82 -12.59
CA TYR A 188 0.34 -9.28 -13.91
C TYR A 188 1.32 -10.28 -14.56
N LYS A 189 2.58 -10.29 -14.11
CA LYS A 189 3.63 -11.22 -14.57
C LYS A 189 4.27 -11.92 -13.41
#